data_812585d3509230d695546e08f3191a51
#
_entry.id   812585d3509230d695546e08f3191a51
#
_cell.length_a   1.000
_cell.length_b   1.000
_cell.length_c   1.000
_cell.angle_alpha   90.00
_cell.angle_beta   90.00
_cell.angle_gamma   90.00
#
_symmetry.space_group_name_H-M   'P 1'
#
loop_
_entity.id
_entity.type
_entity.pdbx_description
1 polymer ?
#
loop_
_entity_poly.entity_id
_entity_poly.type
_entity_poly.pdbx_seq_one_letter_code
_entity_poly.pdbx_strand_id
1 'polypeptide(L)'
;MSERRDSPLLQLTLVRLREFLREPEAIFWTFGFPILLAAGLGIAFRNKPADFVNVAVVGGGPASAQVALWLRQDKGLHVQTLAEDKANLALRTGGVALVVLARPGGGVTWRYDDTNPEGRAARLQVENAIERGAGRRDLVPASEDRDREPGSRYIDFLLPGLLGMNMMGDGMWGIGFSLVDARRRKLLKRLIASPMSRAEYLASYLLSRIVILTTEIAVIATFGWLVFGVPFRGPFAVFALICIVSGFTFNAIGLLLSSRVQTIEAISGLMNLAMLPMWVLSGVFFSSSRFPAFLQPFIHALPLTAAVDALRANMLQGGGVAAVEAQLATLAVWLVLSFVVALRIFRWR
;
A
#
# COMPACT_ATOMS: atom_id res chain seq x y z
N MET A 1 -5.38 -1.13 55.15
CA MET A 1 -5.40 -1.51 53.72
C MET A 1 -5.59 -0.22 52.93
N SER A 2 -4.52 0.28 52.33
CA SER A 2 -4.55 1.50 51.49
C SER A 2 -5.25 1.12 50.19
N GLU A 3 -6.49 1.57 49.98
CA GLU A 3 -7.12 1.58 48.66
C GLU A 3 -6.23 2.43 47.75
N ARG A 4 -5.47 1.77 46.87
CA ARG A 4 -4.87 2.45 45.73
C ARG A 4 -6.05 3.02 44.93
N ARG A 5 -6.29 4.31 45.08
CA ARG A 5 -7.14 5.07 44.17
C ARG A 5 -6.44 5.04 42.81
N ASP A 6 -6.79 4.04 42.03
CA ASP A 6 -6.31 3.97 40.65
C ASP A 6 -6.72 5.26 39.96
N SER A 7 -5.76 5.90 39.31
CA SER A 7 -5.96 7.17 38.62
C SER A 7 -7.14 7.05 37.64
N PRO A 8 -8.13 7.97 37.68
CA PRO A 8 -9.27 7.96 36.77
C PRO A 8 -8.86 7.83 35.29
N LEU A 9 -7.73 8.41 34.94
CA LEU A 9 -7.10 8.31 33.60
C LEU A 9 -6.78 6.86 33.24
N LEU A 10 -6.15 6.11 34.16
CA LEU A 10 -5.77 4.71 33.91
C LEU A 10 -7.02 3.83 33.74
N GLN A 11 -8.02 4.00 34.61
CA GLN A 11 -9.25 3.23 34.52
C GLN A 11 -9.99 3.48 33.22
N LEU A 12 -10.12 4.74 32.81
CA LEU A 12 -10.74 5.09 31.53
C LEU A 12 -9.98 4.51 30.32
N THR A 13 -8.67 4.57 30.35
CA THR A 13 -7.82 3.98 29.29
C THR A 13 -8.04 2.47 29.23
N LEU A 14 -8.05 1.78 30.36
CA LEU A 14 -8.30 0.34 30.43
C LEU A 14 -9.71 -0.05 29.98
N VAL A 15 -10.74 0.74 30.31
CA VAL A 15 -12.10 0.52 29.83
C VAL A 15 -12.13 0.58 28.31
N ARG A 16 -11.53 1.60 27.69
CA ARG A 16 -11.47 1.74 26.22
C ARG A 16 -10.73 0.60 25.54
N LEU A 17 -9.59 0.16 26.10
CA LEU A 17 -8.86 -0.99 25.58
C LEU A 17 -9.70 -2.27 25.69
N ARG A 18 -10.45 -2.45 26.80
CA ARG A 18 -11.36 -3.59 26.96
C ARG A 18 -12.56 -3.53 26.01
N GLU A 19 -13.11 -2.35 25.75
CA GLU A 19 -14.15 -2.15 24.74
C GLU A 19 -13.63 -2.58 23.37
N PHE A 20 -12.46 -2.07 22.94
CA PHE A 20 -11.84 -2.46 21.70
C PHE A 20 -11.60 -3.98 21.59
N LEU A 21 -11.06 -4.61 22.66
CA LEU A 21 -10.81 -6.06 22.68
C LEU A 21 -12.09 -6.91 22.69
N ARG A 22 -13.24 -6.33 23.01
CA ARG A 22 -14.55 -7.01 22.98
C ARG A 22 -15.29 -6.82 21.66
N GLU A 23 -14.78 -6.01 20.76
CA GLU A 23 -15.34 -5.80 19.43
C GLU A 23 -14.55 -6.63 18.38
N PRO A 24 -14.98 -7.87 18.05
CA PRO A 24 -14.24 -8.72 17.14
C PRO A 24 -14.11 -8.13 15.73
N GLU A 25 -15.08 -7.32 15.32
CA GLU A 25 -15.03 -6.60 14.06
C GLU A 25 -13.88 -5.58 14.04
N ALA A 26 -13.71 -4.82 15.12
CA ALA A 26 -12.61 -3.85 15.23
C ALA A 26 -11.25 -4.56 15.21
N ILE A 27 -11.11 -5.68 15.95
CA ILE A 27 -9.88 -6.50 15.94
C ILE A 27 -9.59 -7.04 14.54
N PHE A 28 -10.62 -7.55 13.85
CA PHE A 28 -10.44 -8.06 12.48
C PHE A 28 -9.95 -6.97 11.53
N TRP A 29 -10.57 -5.80 11.52
CA TRP A 29 -10.18 -4.73 10.61
C TRP A 29 -8.82 -4.12 10.94
N THR A 30 -8.47 -4.03 12.23
CA THR A 30 -7.19 -3.46 12.68
C THR A 30 -6.02 -4.43 12.49
N PHE A 31 -6.18 -5.71 12.79
CA PHE A 31 -5.08 -6.70 12.76
C PHE A 31 -5.27 -7.76 11.67
N GLY A 32 -6.45 -8.34 11.57
CA GLY A 32 -6.72 -9.48 10.69
C GLY A 32 -6.65 -9.10 9.21
N PHE A 33 -7.35 -8.05 8.82
CA PHE A 33 -7.40 -7.61 7.42
C PHE A 33 -6.04 -7.23 6.85
N PRO A 34 -5.20 -6.40 7.52
CA PRO A 34 -3.86 -6.09 7.04
C PRO A 34 -2.95 -7.29 6.90
N ILE A 35 -3.02 -8.23 7.86
CA ILE A 35 -2.25 -9.48 7.81
C ILE A 35 -2.72 -10.35 6.63
N LEU A 36 -4.03 -10.51 6.44
CA LEU A 36 -4.59 -11.26 5.31
C LEU A 36 -4.21 -10.62 3.97
N LEU A 37 -4.25 -9.30 3.90
CA LEU A 37 -3.86 -8.56 2.70
C LEU A 37 -2.37 -8.71 2.42
N ALA A 38 -1.51 -8.54 3.43
CA ALA A 38 -0.07 -8.77 3.32
C ALA A 38 0.25 -10.22 2.94
N ALA A 39 -0.42 -11.20 3.56
CA ALA A 39 -0.25 -12.62 3.23
C ALA A 39 -0.72 -12.92 1.81
N GLY A 40 -1.94 -12.49 1.44
CA GLY A 40 -2.52 -12.74 0.12
C GLY A 40 -1.67 -12.15 -1.00
N LEU A 41 -1.35 -10.85 -0.91
CA LEU A 41 -0.51 -10.19 -1.91
C LEU A 41 0.95 -10.65 -1.83
N GLY A 42 1.48 -10.88 -0.62
CA GLY A 42 2.84 -11.38 -0.44
C GLY A 42 3.04 -12.76 -1.07
N ILE A 43 2.07 -13.67 -0.93
CA ILE A 43 2.09 -15.00 -1.56
C ILE A 43 1.87 -14.88 -3.07
N ALA A 44 0.88 -14.09 -3.50
CA ALA A 44 0.56 -13.90 -4.91
C ALA A 44 1.75 -13.37 -5.71
N PHE A 45 2.54 -12.49 -5.11
CA PHE A 45 3.72 -11.89 -5.76
C PHE A 45 5.06 -12.52 -5.34
N ARG A 46 5.06 -13.49 -4.41
CA ARG A 46 6.28 -14.19 -3.96
C ARG A 46 6.87 -15.09 -5.02
N ASN A 47 6.01 -15.78 -5.73
CA ASN A 47 6.33 -16.74 -6.77
C ASN A 47 5.70 -16.29 -8.08
N LYS A 48 6.03 -15.10 -8.59
CA LYS A 48 5.96 -15.02 -10.03
C LYS A 48 7.10 -15.90 -10.55
N PRO A 49 6.84 -17.13 -11.08
CA PRO A 49 7.82 -17.78 -11.92
C PRO A 49 8.21 -16.72 -12.94
N ALA A 50 9.44 -16.73 -13.43
CA ALA A 50 9.83 -15.85 -14.52
C ALA A 50 8.64 -15.81 -15.48
N ASP A 51 7.94 -14.64 -15.57
CA ASP A 51 6.65 -14.54 -16.24
C ASP A 51 6.85 -15.18 -17.61
N PHE A 52 6.28 -16.38 -17.80
CA PHE A 52 6.26 -16.99 -19.12
C PHE A 52 5.43 -16.04 -19.95
N VAL A 53 6.06 -15.38 -20.88
CA VAL A 53 5.35 -14.53 -21.81
C VAL A 53 4.57 -15.46 -22.73
N ASN A 54 3.25 -15.44 -22.60
CA ASN A 54 2.37 -16.21 -23.49
C ASN A 54 2.38 -15.56 -24.87
N VAL A 55 2.81 -16.32 -25.86
CA VAL A 55 2.94 -15.87 -27.25
C VAL A 55 2.16 -16.82 -28.16
N ALA A 56 1.36 -16.26 -29.05
CA ALA A 56 0.72 -17.05 -30.09
C ALA A 56 1.50 -16.91 -31.41
N VAL A 57 1.79 -18.02 -32.05
CA VAL A 57 2.27 -18.06 -33.44
C VAL A 57 1.10 -18.47 -34.32
N VAL A 58 0.80 -17.65 -35.33
CA VAL A 58 -0.25 -18.01 -36.29
C VAL A 58 0.27 -19.15 -37.18
N GLY A 59 -0.37 -20.32 -37.06
CA GLY A 59 0.03 -21.56 -37.69
C GLY A 59 -0.52 -21.72 -39.12
N GLY A 60 0.12 -22.53 -39.93
CA GLY A 60 -0.38 -22.94 -41.25
C GLY A 60 0.70 -23.22 -42.30
N GLY A 61 1.98 -23.06 -41.96
CA GLY A 61 3.06 -23.30 -42.95
C GLY A 61 4.41 -23.62 -42.30
N PRO A 62 5.41 -24.02 -43.11
CA PRO A 62 6.74 -24.37 -42.61
C PRO A 62 7.45 -23.19 -41.92
N ALA A 63 7.20 -21.95 -42.36
CA ALA A 63 7.78 -20.74 -41.74
C ALA A 63 7.28 -20.54 -40.30
N SER A 64 5.98 -20.74 -40.05
CA SER A 64 5.42 -20.62 -38.71
C SER A 64 5.90 -21.74 -37.77
N ALA A 65 6.08 -22.95 -38.29
CA ALA A 65 6.64 -24.06 -37.51
C ALA A 65 8.10 -23.78 -37.09
N GLN A 66 8.90 -23.23 -37.99
CA GLN A 66 10.29 -22.86 -37.74
C GLN A 66 10.39 -21.75 -36.66
N VAL A 67 9.58 -20.70 -36.79
CA VAL A 67 9.52 -19.61 -35.79
C VAL A 67 9.08 -20.15 -34.43
N ALA A 68 8.06 -21.02 -34.38
CA ALA A 68 7.61 -21.65 -33.14
C ALA A 68 8.71 -22.53 -32.50
N LEU A 69 9.54 -23.21 -33.31
CA LEU A 69 10.69 -23.96 -32.81
C LEU A 69 11.73 -23.05 -32.15
N TRP A 70 12.09 -21.95 -32.79
CA TRP A 70 13.04 -20.97 -32.22
C TRP A 70 12.54 -20.37 -30.91
N LEU A 71 11.28 -19.98 -30.86
CA LEU A 71 10.67 -19.42 -29.65
C LEU A 71 10.59 -20.41 -28.50
N ARG A 72 10.35 -21.72 -28.77
CA ARG A 72 10.31 -22.75 -27.72
C ARG A 72 11.66 -23.06 -27.08
N GLN A 73 12.77 -22.62 -27.68
CA GLN A 73 14.09 -22.73 -27.10
C GLN A 73 14.30 -21.74 -25.95
N ASP A 74 13.57 -20.63 -25.94
CA ASP A 74 13.58 -19.67 -24.84
C ASP A 74 12.66 -20.14 -23.72
N LYS A 75 13.24 -20.46 -22.55
CA LYS A 75 12.51 -20.94 -21.37
C LYS A 75 11.56 -19.88 -20.76
N GLY A 76 11.68 -18.62 -21.14
CA GLY A 76 10.80 -17.53 -20.70
C GLY A 76 9.56 -17.36 -21.59
N LEU A 77 9.41 -18.13 -22.68
CA LEU A 77 8.30 -18.02 -23.61
C LEU A 77 7.42 -19.26 -23.55
N HIS A 78 6.11 -19.05 -23.38
CA HIS A 78 5.11 -20.10 -23.55
C HIS A 78 4.42 -19.94 -24.91
N VAL A 79 4.79 -20.79 -25.87
CA VAL A 79 4.42 -20.66 -27.27
C VAL A 79 3.22 -21.53 -27.61
N GLN A 80 2.15 -20.92 -28.06
CA GLN A 80 0.94 -21.58 -28.56
C GLN A 80 0.83 -21.36 -30.08
N THR A 81 0.52 -22.43 -30.82
CA THR A 81 0.24 -22.30 -32.25
C THR A 81 -1.28 -22.26 -32.43
N LEU A 82 -1.80 -21.15 -32.96
CA LEU A 82 -3.24 -20.91 -33.07
C LEU A 82 -3.61 -20.48 -34.49
N ALA A 83 -4.87 -20.71 -34.88
CA ALA A 83 -5.44 -20.06 -36.05
C ALA A 83 -5.56 -18.55 -35.83
N GLU A 84 -5.53 -17.75 -36.89
CA GLU A 84 -5.47 -16.28 -36.78
C GLU A 84 -6.61 -15.70 -35.95
N ASP A 85 -7.84 -16.17 -36.15
CA ASP A 85 -9.00 -15.68 -35.39
C ASP A 85 -8.88 -15.97 -33.89
N LYS A 86 -8.39 -17.17 -33.53
CA LYS A 86 -8.16 -17.55 -32.13
C LYS A 86 -7.00 -16.79 -31.50
N ALA A 87 -5.93 -16.52 -32.27
CA ALA A 87 -4.80 -15.73 -31.80
C ALA A 87 -5.21 -14.27 -31.53
N ASN A 88 -6.03 -13.68 -32.40
CA ASN A 88 -6.57 -12.34 -32.22
C ASN A 88 -7.53 -12.27 -31.01
N LEU A 89 -8.35 -13.28 -30.80
CA LEU A 89 -9.21 -13.35 -29.63
C LEU A 89 -8.38 -13.48 -28.35
N ALA A 90 -7.36 -14.35 -28.34
CA ALA A 90 -6.47 -14.50 -27.19
C ALA A 90 -5.70 -13.20 -26.85
N LEU A 91 -5.29 -12.43 -27.87
CA LEU A 91 -4.67 -11.11 -27.66
C LEU A 91 -5.65 -10.12 -27.03
N ARG A 92 -6.89 -10.05 -27.53
CA ARG A 92 -7.93 -9.15 -26.99
C ARG A 92 -8.35 -9.49 -25.58
N THR A 93 -8.33 -10.78 -25.23
CA THR A 93 -8.71 -11.26 -23.89
C THR A 93 -7.54 -11.33 -22.91
N GLY A 94 -6.32 -10.92 -23.31
CA GLY A 94 -5.13 -10.98 -22.47
C GLY A 94 -4.58 -12.41 -22.28
N GLY A 95 -5.05 -13.39 -23.03
CA GLY A 95 -4.54 -14.76 -22.99
C GLY A 95 -3.13 -14.90 -23.55
N VAL A 96 -2.74 -14.00 -24.46
CA VAL A 96 -1.37 -13.86 -24.98
C VAL A 96 -0.97 -12.38 -25.02
N ALA A 97 0.30 -12.11 -24.77
CA ALA A 97 0.85 -10.76 -24.78
C ALA A 97 1.22 -10.29 -26.19
N LEU A 98 1.48 -11.23 -27.10
CA LEU A 98 1.92 -10.95 -28.47
C LEU A 98 1.51 -12.07 -29.42
N VAL A 99 1.14 -11.69 -30.64
CA VAL A 99 0.89 -12.60 -31.76
C VAL A 99 1.96 -12.43 -32.82
N VAL A 100 2.56 -13.54 -33.25
CA VAL A 100 3.58 -13.62 -34.28
C VAL A 100 2.97 -14.16 -35.56
N LEU A 101 3.07 -13.39 -36.66
CA LEU A 101 2.67 -13.83 -37.99
C LEU A 101 3.95 -14.04 -38.83
N ALA A 102 4.25 -15.29 -39.14
CA ALA A 102 5.34 -15.62 -40.04
C ALA A 102 4.90 -15.44 -41.50
N ARG A 103 5.68 -14.71 -42.31
CA ARG A 103 5.40 -14.49 -43.72
C ARG A 103 6.17 -15.49 -44.59
N PRO A 104 5.56 -15.98 -45.70
CA PRO A 104 6.30 -16.68 -46.70
C PRO A 104 7.42 -15.78 -47.25
N GLY A 105 8.68 -16.23 -47.18
CA GLY A 105 9.82 -15.42 -47.59
C GLY A 105 10.69 -14.88 -46.46
N GLY A 106 10.42 -15.26 -45.18
CA GLY A 106 11.33 -15.04 -44.06
C GLY A 106 11.07 -13.80 -43.19
N GLY A 107 9.95 -13.11 -43.39
CA GLY A 107 9.55 -11.97 -42.55
C GLY A 107 8.63 -12.37 -41.42
N VAL A 108 8.70 -11.60 -40.35
CA VAL A 108 7.80 -11.74 -39.15
C VAL A 108 7.07 -10.43 -38.93
N THR A 109 5.77 -10.51 -38.62
CA THR A 109 4.98 -9.35 -38.23
C THR A 109 4.52 -9.54 -36.80
N TRP A 110 4.68 -8.51 -35.99
CA TRP A 110 4.27 -8.48 -34.60
C TRP A 110 2.89 -7.81 -34.48
N ARG A 111 1.99 -8.44 -33.73
CA ARG A 111 0.70 -7.84 -33.34
C ARG A 111 0.60 -7.86 -31.83
N TYR A 112 0.61 -6.71 -31.22
CA TYR A 112 0.57 -6.52 -29.77
C TYR A 112 -0.04 -5.16 -29.44
N ASP A 113 -0.45 -4.96 -28.18
CA ASP A 113 -0.89 -3.67 -27.68
C ASP A 113 0.35 -2.87 -27.20
N ASP A 114 0.65 -1.77 -27.87
CA ASP A 114 1.79 -0.91 -27.55
C ASP A 114 1.56 -0.04 -26.31
N THR A 115 0.32 0.08 -25.84
CA THR A 115 -0.01 0.74 -24.56
C THR A 115 0.25 -0.16 -23.37
N ASN A 116 0.30 -1.50 -23.57
CA ASN A 116 0.58 -2.49 -22.55
C ASN A 116 2.10 -2.72 -22.39
N PRO A 117 2.68 -2.44 -21.19
CA PRO A 117 4.09 -2.71 -20.90
C PRO A 117 4.50 -4.17 -21.15
N GLU A 118 3.60 -5.12 -20.87
CA GLU A 118 3.82 -6.54 -21.05
C GLU A 118 3.96 -6.89 -22.55
N GLY A 119 3.11 -6.31 -23.41
CA GLY A 119 3.19 -6.46 -24.87
C GLY A 119 4.51 -5.94 -25.45
N ARG A 120 4.99 -4.79 -24.94
CA ARG A 120 6.28 -4.22 -25.34
C ARG A 120 7.47 -5.08 -24.90
N ALA A 121 7.44 -5.58 -23.67
CA ALA A 121 8.47 -6.49 -23.15
C ALA A 121 8.47 -7.83 -23.93
N ALA A 122 7.28 -8.38 -24.18
CA ALA A 122 7.09 -9.59 -24.98
C ALA A 122 7.70 -9.46 -26.38
N ARG A 123 7.49 -8.32 -27.04
CA ARG A 123 8.06 -8.06 -28.36
C ARG A 123 9.58 -8.16 -28.36
N LEU A 124 10.25 -7.47 -27.43
CA LEU A 124 11.71 -7.48 -27.33
C LEU A 124 12.27 -8.88 -27.05
N GLN A 125 11.63 -9.62 -26.17
CA GLN A 125 12.04 -10.99 -25.84
C GLN A 125 11.85 -11.94 -27.02
N VAL A 126 10.72 -11.87 -27.71
CA VAL A 126 10.40 -12.68 -28.88
C VAL A 126 11.33 -12.34 -30.06
N GLU A 127 11.60 -11.06 -30.32
CA GLU A 127 12.55 -10.61 -31.33
C GLU A 127 13.94 -11.20 -31.06
N ASN A 128 14.44 -11.07 -29.82
CA ASN A 128 15.73 -11.63 -29.42
C ASN A 128 15.77 -13.18 -29.58
N ALA A 129 14.70 -13.88 -29.21
CA ALA A 129 14.61 -15.34 -29.32
C ALA A 129 14.63 -15.80 -30.80
N ILE A 130 13.93 -15.10 -31.67
CA ILE A 130 13.93 -15.39 -33.11
C ILE A 130 15.30 -15.13 -33.75
N GLU A 131 15.91 -13.99 -33.42
CA GLU A 131 17.24 -13.64 -33.98
C GLU A 131 18.33 -14.63 -33.52
N ARG A 132 18.30 -15.07 -32.26
CA ARG A 132 19.20 -16.13 -31.77
C ARG A 132 18.92 -17.46 -32.45
N GLY A 133 17.66 -17.83 -32.65
CA GLY A 133 17.27 -19.03 -33.38
C GLY A 133 17.69 -18.98 -34.85
N ALA A 134 17.69 -17.80 -35.46
CA ALA A 134 18.17 -17.56 -36.82
C ALA A 134 19.70 -17.52 -36.93
N GLY A 135 20.45 -17.67 -35.83
CA GLY A 135 21.93 -17.76 -35.84
C GLY A 135 22.65 -16.48 -35.45
N ARG A 136 21.96 -15.45 -34.90
CA ARG A 136 22.64 -14.28 -34.33
C ARG A 136 23.58 -14.72 -33.22
N ARG A 137 24.86 -14.31 -33.29
CA ARG A 137 25.83 -14.46 -32.23
C ARG A 137 26.00 -13.14 -31.49
N ASP A 138 25.83 -13.18 -30.15
CA ASP A 138 26.07 -12.01 -29.34
C ASP A 138 27.57 -11.70 -29.32
N LEU A 139 27.94 -10.48 -29.74
CA LEU A 139 29.33 -10.00 -29.80
C LEU A 139 29.93 -9.77 -28.40
N VAL A 140 29.05 -9.51 -27.40
CA VAL A 140 29.45 -9.27 -26.03
C VAL A 140 28.89 -10.42 -25.17
N PRO A 141 29.76 -11.19 -24.47
CA PRO A 141 29.29 -12.21 -23.53
C PRO A 141 28.59 -11.52 -22.37
N ALA A 142 27.30 -11.77 -22.23
CA ALA A 142 26.50 -11.27 -21.09
C ALA A 142 26.30 -12.40 -20.06
N SER A 143 26.62 -12.12 -18.81
CA SER A 143 26.26 -12.97 -17.66
C SER A 143 25.13 -12.31 -16.89
N GLU A 144 24.14 -13.09 -16.48
CA GLU A 144 23.08 -12.60 -15.59
C GLU A 144 23.56 -12.76 -14.14
N ASP A 145 23.74 -11.66 -13.44
CA ASP A 145 23.84 -11.63 -11.99
C ASP A 145 22.46 -11.25 -11.42
N ARG A 146 21.79 -12.23 -10.81
CA ARG A 146 20.44 -12.05 -10.29
C ARG A 146 20.51 -11.65 -8.83
N ASP A 147 20.46 -10.36 -8.58
CA ASP A 147 20.32 -9.83 -7.24
C ASP A 147 18.91 -10.13 -6.69
N ARG A 148 18.86 -10.95 -5.65
CA ARG A 148 17.63 -11.30 -4.91
C ARG A 148 17.68 -10.77 -3.49
N GLU A 149 18.42 -9.70 -3.25
CA GLU A 149 18.49 -9.12 -1.91
C GLU A 149 17.10 -8.72 -1.38
N PRO A 150 16.84 -8.99 -0.09
CA PRO A 150 15.65 -8.48 0.58
C PRO A 150 15.63 -6.95 0.51
N GLY A 151 14.50 -6.38 0.06
CA GLY A 151 14.32 -4.94 -0.16
C GLY A 151 13.80 -4.59 -1.56
N SER A 152 14.02 -5.48 -2.56
CA SER A 152 13.55 -5.29 -3.94
C SER A 152 12.25 -6.01 -4.27
N ARG A 153 11.75 -6.89 -3.37
CA ARG A 153 10.55 -7.69 -3.59
C ARG A 153 9.30 -6.84 -3.42
N TYR A 154 8.21 -7.24 -4.09
CA TYR A 154 6.92 -6.55 -3.98
C TYR A 154 6.43 -6.45 -2.52
N ILE A 155 6.62 -7.48 -1.71
CA ILE A 155 6.22 -7.47 -0.30
C ILE A 155 7.02 -6.44 0.52
N ASP A 156 8.30 -6.22 0.19
CA ASP A 156 9.13 -5.22 0.85
C ASP A 156 8.61 -3.80 0.54
N PHE A 157 8.13 -3.58 -0.68
CA PHE A 157 7.46 -2.35 -1.07
C PHE A 157 6.08 -2.19 -0.42
N LEU A 158 5.32 -3.26 -0.33
CA LEU A 158 3.93 -3.28 0.14
C LEU A 158 3.82 -3.03 1.65
N LEU A 159 4.68 -3.66 2.46
CA LEU A 159 4.55 -3.65 3.93
C LEU A 159 4.58 -2.24 4.53
N PRO A 160 5.54 -1.33 4.19
CA PRO A 160 5.49 0.05 4.65
C PRO A 160 4.24 0.80 4.17
N GLY A 161 3.75 0.48 2.97
CA GLY A 161 2.49 1.01 2.44
C GLY A 161 1.28 0.61 3.28
N LEU A 162 1.20 -0.67 3.67
CA LEU A 162 0.14 -1.17 4.55
C LEU A 162 0.21 -0.54 5.94
N LEU A 163 1.40 -0.38 6.51
CA LEU A 163 1.58 0.30 7.78
C LEU A 163 1.05 1.75 7.71
N GLY A 164 1.41 2.49 6.67
CA GLY A 164 0.92 3.85 6.46
C GLY A 164 -0.59 3.91 6.28
N MET A 165 -1.16 3.00 5.49
CA MET A 165 -2.59 2.89 5.24
C MET A 165 -3.37 2.60 6.53
N ASN A 166 -2.86 1.69 7.37
CA ASN A 166 -3.50 1.34 8.64
C ASN A 166 -3.41 2.48 9.64
N MET A 167 -2.25 3.13 9.79
CA MET A 167 -2.14 4.33 10.63
C MET A 167 -3.13 5.42 10.23
N MET A 168 -3.34 5.61 8.92
CA MET A 168 -4.36 6.54 8.42
C MET A 168 -5.77 6.06 8.78
N GLY A 169 -6.08 4.78 8.53
CA GLY A 169 -7.38 4.19 8.83
C GLY A 169 -7.71 4.31 10.30
N ASP A 170 -6.86 3.79 11.18
CA ASP A 170 -7.09 3.82 12.62
C ASP A 170 -7.13 5.25 13.17
N GLY A 171 -6.24 6.13 12.71
CA GLY A 171 -6.22 7.53 13.14
C GLY A 171 -7.49 8.28 12.76
N MET A 172 -7.90 8.21 11.50
CA MET A 172 -9.05 8.98 10.99
C MET A 172 -10.37 8.39 11.49
N TRP A 173 -10.63 7.09 11.24
CA TRP A 173 -11.87 6.45 11.65
C TRP A 173 -12.01 6.40 13.17
N GLY A 174 -10.93 6.09 13.88
CA GLY A 174 -10.94 5.96 15.32
C GLY A 174 -11.39 7.21 16.06
N ILE A 175 -10.84 8.38 15.72
CA ILE A 175 -11.26 9.66 16.34
C ILE A 175 -12.57 10.13 15.73
N GLY A 176 -12.71 10.06 14.40
CA GLY A 176 -13.86 10.58 13.71
C GLY A 176 -15.18 9.94 14.16
N PHE A 177 -15.21 8.61 14.16
CA PHE A 177 -16.40 7.86 14.62
C PHE A 177 -16.70 8.10 16.09
N SER A 178 -15.68 7.95 16.94
CA SER A 178 -15.85 8.07 18.37
C SER A 178 -16.38 9.44 18.80
N LEU A 179 -15.95 10.50 18.12
CA LEU A 179 -16.40 11.85 18.44
C LEU A 179 -17.85 12.08 18.01
N VAL A 180 -18.24 11.59 16.83
CA VAL A 180 -19.62 11.70 16.34
C VAL A 180 -20.56 10.84 17.17
N ASP A 181 -20.16 9.62 17.56
CA ASP A 181 -20.94 8.74 18.43
C ASP A 181 -21.09 9.35 19.84
N ALA A 182 -20.03 9.89 20.42
CA ALA A 182 -20.09 10.59 21.70
C ALA A 182 -21.06 11.80 21.68
N ARG A 183 -21.12 12.54 20.57
CA ARG A 183 -22.10 13.62 20.38
C ARG A 183 -23.51 13.07 20.29
N ARG A 184 -23.75 12.04 19.48
CA ARG A 184 -25.05 11.40 19.28
C ARG A 184 -25.62 10.86 20.59
N ARG A 185 -24.81 10.18 21.38
CA ARG A 185 -25.19 9.63 22.69
C ARG A 185 -25.24 10.67 23.80
N LYS A 186 -24.97 11.95 23.50
CA LYS A 186 -24.92 13.07 24.46
C LYS A 186 -23.94 12.80 25.64
N LEU A 187 -22.92 11.95 25.40
CA LEU A 187 -21.93 11.60 26.43
C LEU A 187 -21.16 12.82 26.93
N LEU A 188 -20.86 13.77 26.04
CA LEU A 188 -20.18 15.02 26.40
C LEU A 188 -20.98 15.82 27.44
N LYS A 189 -22.33 15.82 27.37
CA LYS A 189 -23.20 16.51 28.34
C LYS A 189 -23.20 15.80 29.69
N ARG A 190 -23.15 14.47 29.69
CA ARG A 190 -23.09 13.67 30.94
C ARG A 190 -21.75 13.80 31.64
N LEU A 191 -20.67 13.93 30.86
CA LEU A 191 -19.30 14.15 31.37
C LEU A 191 -19.17 15.50 32.09
N ILE A 192 -19.86 16.54 31.60
CA ILE A 192 -19.87 17.86 32.28
C ILE A 192 -20.53 17.79 33.66
N ALA A 193 -21.44 16.86 33.87
CA ALA A 193 -22.12 16.61 35.12
C ALA A 193 -21.35 15.68 36.09
N SER A 194 -20.21 15.11 35.64
CA SER A 194 -19.37 14.24 36.48
C SER A 194 -18.20 15.03 37.10
N PRO A 195 -17.62 14.61 38.23
CA PRO A 195 -16.47 15.26 38.87
C PRO A 195 -15.17 15.09 38.07
N MET A 196 -15.21 14.46 36.91
CA MET A 196 -14.05 14.15 36.07
C MET A 196 -13.62 15.35 35.23
N SER A 197 -12.31 15.58 35.12
CA SER A 197 -11.80 16.66 34.27
C SER A 197 -11.90 16.31 32.79
N ARG A 198 -12.22 17.31 31.95
CA ARG A 198 -12.24 17.16 30.48
C ARG A 198 -10.88 16.71 29.92
N ALA A 199 -9.82 17.15 30.56
CA ALA A 199 -8.45 16.81 30.20
C ALA A 199 -8.16 15.32 30.40
N GLU A 200 -8.57 14.72 31.53
CA GLU A 200 -8.41 13.29 31.81
C GLU A 200 -9.19 12.42 30.82
N TYR A 201 -10.40 12.85 30.45
CA TYR A 201 -11.17 12.14 29.42
C TYR A 201 -10.50 12.16 28.04
N LEU A 202 -10.02 13.31 27.58
CA LEU A 202 -9.33 13.43 26.30
C LEU A 202 -7.97 12.71 26.32
N ALA A 203 -7.24 12.81 27.43
CA ALA A 203 -5.97 12.12 27.62
C ALA A 203 -6.13 10.59 27.62
N SER A 204 -7.20 10.06 28.25
CA SER A 204 -7.49 8.61 28.19
C SER A 204 -7.76 8.12 26.77
N TYR A 205 -8.39 8.96 25.96
CA TYR A 205 -8.65 8.68 24.57
C TYR A 205 -7.34 8.60 23.77
N LEU A 206 -6.51 9.61 23.92
CA LEU A 206 -5.22 9.68 23.24
C LEU A 206 -4.31 8.51 23.65
N LEU A 207 -4.26 8.21 24.96
CA LEU A 207 -3.41 7.13 25.49
C LEU A 207 -3.87 5.74 24.97
N SER A 208 -5.17 5.48 24.96
CA SER A 208 -5.70 4.21 24.41
C SER A 208 -5.36 4.07 22.91
N ARG A 209 -5.43 5.16 22.14
CA ARG A 209 -5.07 5.17 20.72
C ARG A 209 -3.59 4.93 20.47
N ILE A 210 -2.71 5.51 21.29
CA ILE A 210 -1.27 5.25 21.20
C ILE A 210 -0.98 3.77 21.47
N VAL A 211 -1.63 3.16 22.47
CA VAL A 211 -1.44 1.74 22.78
C VAL A 211 -1.90 0.85 21.61
N ILE A 212 -3.10 1.11 21.08
CA ILE A 212 -3.63 0.33 19.94
C ILE A 212 -2.72 0.47 18.72
N LEU A 213 -2.36 1.70 18.34
CA LEU A 213 -1.48 1.99 17.21
C LEU A 213 -0.11 1.32 17.37
N THR A 214 0.49 1.39 18.55
CA THR A 214 1.80 0.76 18.80
C THR A 214 1.71 -0.76 18.67
N THR A 215 0.63 -1.34 19.19
CA THR A 215 0.38 -2.80 19.09
C THR A 215 0.15 -3.22 17.64
N GLU A 216 -0.63 -2.46 16.90
CA GLU A 216 -0.91 -2.69 15.47
C GLU A 216 0.39 -2.68 14.63
N ILE A 217 1.17 -1.62 14.77
CA ILE A 217 2.45 -1.48 14.07
C ILE A 217 3.39 -2.63 14.43
N ALA A 218 3.50 -2.97 15.72
CA ALA A 218 4.34 -4.05 16.19
C ALA A 218 3.91 -5.40 15.61
N VAL A 219 2.62 -5.69 15.56
CA VAL A 219 2.07 -6.95 15.02
C VAL A 219 2.34 -7.05 13.52
N ILE A 220 2.01 -6.01 12.74
CA ILE A 220 2.18 -6.03 11.28
C ILE A 220 3.66 -6.06 10.89
N ALA A 221 4.51 -5.25 11.54
CA ALA A 221 5.95 -5.23 11.28
C ALA A 221 6.61 -6.57 11.64
N THR A 222 6.25 -7.16 12.80
CA THR A 222 6.74 -8.47 13.23
C THR A 222 6.29 -9.57 12.28
N PHE A 223 5.04 -9.54 11.84
CA PHE A 223 4.53 -10.48 10.83
C PHE A 223 5.32 -10.39 9.52
N GLY A 224 5.53 -9.19 9.00
CA GLY A 224 6.31 -8.96 7.79
C GLY A 224 7.75 -9.44 7.90
N TRP A 225 8.37 -9.21 9.06
CA TRP A 225 9.72 -9.67 9.33
C TRP A 225 9.82 -11.20 9.48
N LEU A 226 8.94 -11.82 10.27
CA LEU A 226 8.99 -13.28 10.54
C LEU A 226 8.57 -14.13 9.34
N VAL A 227 7.51 -13.73 8.63
CA VAL A 227 6.91 -14.55 7.56
C VAL A 227 7.57 -14.29 6.21
N PHE A 228 7.91 -13.04 5.92
CA PHE A 228 8.46 -12.66 4.63
C PHE A 228 9.92 -12.23 4.67
N GLY A 229 10.51 -12.08 5.88
CA GLY A 229 11.89 -11.59 6.02
C GLY A 229 12.06 -10.18 5.47
N VAL A 230 11.07 -9.30 5.65
CA VAL A 230 11.18 -7.90 5.22
C VAL A 230 12.28 -7.22 6.02
N PRO A 231 13.26 -6.60 5.37
CA PRO A 231 14.40 -6.01 6.08
C PRO A 231 13.97 -4.79 6.89
N PHE A 232 14.59 -4.64 8.04
CA PHE A 232 14.48 -3.45 8.89
C PHE A 232 15.89 -2.87 9.06
N ARG A 233 16.30 -2.00 8.13
CA ARG A 233 17.68 -1.50 8.04
C ARG A 233 17.92 -0.22 8.83
N GLY A 234 16.87 0.56 9.08
CA GLY A 234 16.98 1.88 9.72
C GLY A 234 16.94 1.86 11.24
N PRO A 235 17.29 2.97 11.89
CA PRO A 235 17.19 3.10 13.34
C PRO A 235 15.74 2.99 13.82
N PHE A 236 15.50 2.14 14.81
CA PHE A 236 14.17 1.93 15.38
C PHE A 236 13.56 3.22 15.98
N ALA A 237 14.38 4.09 16.54
CA ALA A 237 13.93 5.37 17.07
C ALA A 237 13.33 6.27 15.99
N VAL A 238 13.91 6.27 14.77
CA VAL A 238 13.39 7.03 13.62
C VAL A 238 12.08 6.42 13.13
N PHE A 239 12.00 5.10 13.06
CA PHE A 239 10.77 4.39 12.75
C PHE A 239 9.64 4.76 13.73
N ALA A 240 9.92 4.69 15.04
CA ALA A 240 8.95 5.07 16.08
C ALA A 240 8.52 6.54 15.95
N LEU A 241 9.45 7.44 15.66
CA LEU A 241 9.16 8.85 15.42
C LEU A 241 8.20 9.03 14.21
N ILE A 242 8.48 8.38 13.08
CA ILE A 242 7.62 8.41 11.89
C ILE A 242 6.21 7.94 12.25
N CYS A 243 6.10 6.80 12.95
CA CYS A 243 4.81 6.22 13.34
C CYS A 243 4.03 7.15 14.29
N ILE A 244 4.69 7.75 15.27
CA ILE A 244 4.07 8.69 16.23
C ILE A 244 3.57 9.94 15.49
N VAL A 245 4.43 10.57 14.69
CA VAL A 245 4.06 11.80 13.96
C VAL A 245 2.94 11.52 12.97
N SER A 246 3.00 10.41 12.23
CA SER A 246 1.94 9.97 11.30
C SER A 246 0.63 9.72 12.03
N GLY A 247 0.66 8.98 13.15
CA GLY A 247 -0.52 8.71 13.98
C GLY A 247 -1.19 9.99 14.47
N PHE A 248 -0.42 10.94 14.99
CA PHE A 248 -0.96 12.24 15.40
C PHE A 248 -1.52 13.04 14.23
N THR A 249 -0.86 13.00 13.08
CA THR A 249 -1.32 13.69 11.86
C THR A 249 -2.68 13.16 11.41
N PHE A 250 -2.84 11.84 11.29
CA PHE A 250 -4.11 11.24 10.87
C PHE A 250 -5.20 11.42 11.92
N ASN A 251 -4.87 11.38 13.20
CA ASN A 251 -5.78 11.71 14.29
C ASN A 251 -6.28 13.16 14.19
N ALA A 252 -5.39 14.12 13.88
CA ALA A 252 -5.77 15.52 13.72
C ALA A 252 -6.65 15.74 12.49
N ILE A 253 -6.39 15.04 11.38
CA ILE A 253 -7.25 15.06 10.18
C ILE A 253 -8.62 14.47 10.51
N GLY A 254 -8.68 13.33 11.21
CA GLY A 254 -9.93 12.72 11.68
C GLY A 254 -10.75 13.66 12.57
N LEU A 255 -10.07 14.35 13.49
CA LEU A 255 -10.67 15.38 14.33
C LEU A 255 -11.22 16.55 13.51
N LEU A 256 -10.47 17.02 12.50
CA LEU A 256 -10.90 18.09 11.60
C LEU A 256 -12.17 17.71 10.86
N LEU A 257 -12.19 16.54 10.22
CA LEU A 257 -13.32 16.06 9.44
C LEU A 257 -14.57 15.86 10.31
N SER A 258 -14.40 15.41 11.56
CA SER A 258 -15.50 15.20 12.51
C SER A 258 -15.95 16.46 13.27
N SER A 259 -15.25 17.59 13.10
CA SER A 259 -15.47 18.80 13.91
C SER A 259 -16.87 19.35 13.86
N ARG A 260 -17.56 19.24 12.71
CA ARG A 260 -18.94 19.76 12.51
C ARG A 260 -19.99 18.70 12.22
N VAL A 261 -19.57 17.49 11.93
CA VAL A 261 -20.45 16.40 11.51
C VAL A 261 -21.23 15.86 12.71
N GLN A 262 -22.52 15.55 12.51
CA GLN A 262 -23.43 15.10 13.56
C GLN A 262 -23.95 13.67 13.35
N THR A 263 -23.83 13.13 12.15
CA THR A 263 -24.34 11.80 11.80
C THR A 263 -23.22 10.86 11.38
N ILE A 264 -23.42 9.57 11.62
CA ILE A 264 -22.45 8.53 11.24
C ILE A 264 -22.31 8.42 9.73
N GLU A 265 -23.41 8.56 9.00
CA GLU A 265 -23.44 8.49 7.54
C GLU A 265 -22.61 9.62 6.91
N ALA A 266 -22.77 10.85 7.44
CA ALA A 266 -22.02 11.99 6.94
C ALA A 266 -20.52 11.90 7.24
N ILE A 267 -20.12 11.42 8.44
CA ILE A 267 -18.69 11.24 8.74
C ILE A 267 -18.11 10.12 7.88
N SER A 268 -18.83 9.02 7.66
CA SER A 268 -18.41 7.93 6.80
C SER A 268 -18.16 8.38 5.37
N GLY A 269 -19.10 9.15 4.79
CA GLY A 269 -18.95 9.73 3.46
C GLY A 269 -17.73 10.65 3.36
N LEU A 270 -17.53 11.53 4.34
CA LEU A 270 -16.42 12.47 4.36
C LEU A 270 -15.06 11.79 4.55
N MET A 271 -15.00 10.74 5.40
CA MET A 271 -13.80 9.91 5.56
C MET A 271 -13.44 9.20 4.26
N ASN A 272 -14.40 8.54 3.62
CA ASN A 272 -14.16 7.88 2.35
C ASN A 272 -13.69 8.87 1.27
N LEU A 273 -14.30 10.05 1.19
CA LEU A 273 -13.90 11.09 0.24
C LEU A 273 -12.44 11.54 0.45
N ALA A 274 -11.98 11.63 1.70
CA ALA A 274 -10.61 11.99 2.02
C ALA A 274 -9.62 10.83 1.83
N MET A 275 -10.00 9.61 2.23
CA MET A 275 -9.11 8.46 2.28
C MET A 275 -8.92 7.79 0.91
N LEU A 276 -9.98 7.64 0.10
CA LEU A 276 -9.89 6.95 -1.18
C LEU A 276 -8.86 7.56 -2.14
N PRO A 277 -8.81 8.89 -2.35
CA PRO A 277 -7.77 9.49 -3.16
C PRO A 277 -6.37 9.22 -2.61
N MET A 278 -6.18 9.26 -1.29
CA MET A 278 -4.90 8.97 -0.65
C MET A 278 -4.48 7.51 -0.86
N TRP A 279 -5.39 6.52 -0.74
CA TRP A 279 -5.08 5.12 -1.00
C TRP A 279 -4.58 4.87 -2.42
N VAL A 280 -5.22 5.51 -3.39
CA VAL A 280 -4.88 5.34 -4.81
C VAL A 280 -3.58 6.05 -5.16
N LEU A 281 -3.41 7.30 -4.71
CA LEU A 281 -2.33 8.18 -5.17
C LEU A 281 -1.03 8.02 -4.36
N SER A 282 -1.11 7.63 -3.07
CA SER A 282 0.04 7.68 -2.15
C SER A 282 1.03 6.52 -2.27
N GLY A 283 0.93 5.72 -3.31
CA GLY A 283 1.94 4.69 -3.55
C GLY A 283 1.85 3.48 -2.62
N VAL A 284 0.70 3.20 -1.99
CA VAL A 284 0.54 2.05 -1.09
C VAL A 284 0.74 0.73 -1.83
N PHE A 285 0.04 0.53 -2.95
CA PHE A 285 0.02 -0.72 -3.71
C PHE A 285 0.95 -0.72 -4.93
N PHE A 286 1.23 0.45 -5.50
CA PHE A 286 2.12 0.64 -6.65
C PHE A 286 2.80 2.01 -6.55
N SER A 287 3.95 2.15 -7.21
CA SER A 287 4.73 3.39 -7.12
C SER A 287 3.92 4.61 -7.58
N SER A 288 3.93 5.67 -6.77
CA SER A 288 3.34 6.98 -7.08
C SER A 288 3.96 7.62 -8.34
N SER A 289 5.19 7.25 -8.71
CA SER A 289 5.88 7.73 -9.90
C SER A 289 5.22 7.31 -11.23
N ARG A 290 4.28 6.36 -11.19
CA ARG A 290 3.50 5.96 -12.39
C ARG A 290 2.46 6.98 -12.81
N PHE A 291 2.09 7.90 -11.93
CA PHE A 291 1.14 8.95 -12.25
C PHE A 291 1.77 10.06 -13.09
N PRO A 292 1.00 10.76 -13.92
CA PRO A 292 1.48 11.86 -14.75
C PRO A 292 2.20 12.95 -13.95
N ALA A 293 3.19 13.61 -14.56
CA ALA A 293 4.04 14.59 -13.90
C ALA A 293 3.26 15.76 -13.24
N PHE A 294 2.11 16.17 -13.83
CA PHE A 294 1.31 17.25 -13.27
C PHE A 294 0.63 16.90 -11.93
N LEU A 295 0.46 15.61 -11.62
CA LEU A 295 -0.10 15.14 -10.33
C LEU A 295 0.97 14.99 -9.25
N GLN A 296 2.24 14.89 -9.61
CA GLN A 296 3.32 14.61 -8.65
C GLN A 296 3.39 15.63 -7.49
N PRO A 297 3.26 16.95 -7.71
CA PRO A 297 3.29 17.91 -6.60
C PRO A 297 2.15 17.68 -5.59
N PHE A 298 0.96 17.31 -6.07
CA PHE A 298 -0.19 17.00 -5.19
C PHE A 298 0.04 15.70 -4.43
N ILE A 299 0.57 14.67 -5.10
CA ILE A 299 0.86 13.37 -4.51
C ILE A 299 1.87 13.52 -3.38
N HIS A 300 2.96 14.25 -3.61
CA HIS A 300 3.99 14.48 -2.59
C HIS A 300 3.52 15.34 -1.42
N ALA A 301 2.49 16.17 -1.62
CA ALA A 301 1.88 16.95 -0.55
C ALA A 301 0.92 16.13 0.33
N LEU A 302 0.50 14.92 -0.09
CA LEU A 302 -0.42 14.08 0.67
C LEU A 302 0.24 13.52 1.94
N PRO A 303 -0.45 13.54 3.09
CA PRO A 303 0.12 13.04 4.34
C PRO A 303 0.40 11.54 4.30
N LEU A 304 -0.41 10.75 3.59
CA LEU A 304 -0.17 9.32 3.45
C LEU A 304 1.08 9.03 2.59
N THR A 305 1.31 9.80 1.53
CA THR A 305 2.54 9.69 0.72
C THR A 305 3.76 9.95 1.59
N ALA A 306 3.74 11.04 2.36
CA ALA A 306 4.84 11.37 3.26
C ALA A 306 5.10 10.27 4.30
N ALA A 307 4.05 9.70 4.90
CA ALA A 307 4.18 8.60 5.85
C ALA A 307 4.79 7.34 5.21
N VAL A 308 4.27 6.93 4.05
CA VAL A 308 4.73 5.72 3.33
C VAL A 308 6.17 5.88 2.84
N ASP A 309 6.52 7.03 2.28
CA ASP A 309 7.87 7.30 1.78
C ASP A 309 8.88 7.37 2.93
N ALA A 310 8.52 7.98 4.07
CA ALA A 310 9.35 7.98 5.27
C ALA A 310 9.59 6.57 5.82
N LEU A 311 8.54 5.74 5.88
CA LEU A 311 8.66 4.34 6.31
C LEU A 311 9.57 3.54 5.37
N ARG A 312 9.43 3.72 4.04
CA ARG A 312 10.29 3.06 3.06
C ARG A 312 11.75 3.50 3.17
N ALA A 313 11.98 4.80 3.26
CA ALA A 313 13.32 5.33 3.43
C ALA A 313 14.00 4.78 4.70
N ASN A 314 13.27 4.70 5.81
CA ASN A 314 13.81 4.12 7.03
C ASN A 314 13.96 2.60 6.94
N MET A 315 12.88 1.87 6.68
CA MET A 315 12.87 0.39 6.76
C MET A 315 13.75 -0.26 5.69
N LEU A 316 13.69 0.21 4.44
CA LEU A 316 14.34 -0.47 3.31
C LEU A 316 15.71 0.11 2.99
N GLN A 317 15.87 1.44 3.10
CA GLN A 317 17.11 2.13 2.72
C GLN A 317 18.02 2.44 3.93
N GLY A 318 17.56 2.18 5.16
CA GLY A 318 18.35 2.47 6.36
C GLY A 318 18.41 3.95 6.73
N GLY A 319 17.51 4.78 6.18
CA GLY A 319 17.50 6.23 6.36
C GLY A 319 17.32 6.64 7.82
N GLY A 320 18.20 7.55 8.27
CA GLY A 320 18.08 8.26 9.54
C GLY A 320 17.15 9.48 9.44
N VAL A 321 17.12 10.31 10.48
CA VAL A 321 16.25 11.52 10.56
C VAL A 321 16.45 12.45 9.37
N ALA A 322 17.69 12.69 8.96
CA ALA A 322 18.00 13.57 7.82
C ALA A 322 17.41 13.06 6.49
N ALA A 323 17.30 11.75 6.32
CA ALA A 323 16.73 11.15 5.10
C ALA A 323 15.20 11.30 5.01
N VAL A 324 14.53 11.55 6.13
CA VAL A 324 13.06 11.63 6.23
C VAL A 324 12.55 13.01 6.69
N GLU A 325 13.43 14.00 6.77
CA GLU A 325 13.08 15.32 7.31
C GLU A 325 11.97 16.02 6.52
N ALA A 326 12.00 15.94 5.19
CA ALA A 326 10.99 16.54 4.31
C ALA A 326 9.61 15.90 4.53
N GLN A 327 9.57 14.58 4.69
CA GLN A 327 8.34 13.83 4.96
C GLN A 327 7.80 14.15 6.35
N LEU A 328 8.67 14.22 7.35
CA LEU A 328 8.28 14.61 8.70
C LEU A 328 7.79 16.08 8.74
N ALA A 329 8.40 16.98 7.98
CA ALA A 329 7.92 18.35 7.84
C ALA A 329 6.52 18.42 7.21
N THR A 330 6.29 17.64 6.14
CA THR A 330 4.97 17.54 5.50
C THR A 330 3.92 17.05 6.50
N LEU A 331 4.21 15.99 7.25
CA LEU A 331 3.32 15.45 8.29
C LEU A 331 3.08 16.48 9.39
N ALA A 332 4.12 17.19 9.87
CA ALA A 332 3.98 18.22 10.89
C ALA A 332 3.11 19.39 10.41
N VAL A 333 3.23 19.82 9.17
CA VAL A 333 2.37 20.87 8.58
C VAL A 333 0.91 20.41 8.58
N TRP A 334 0.64 19.18 8.12
CA TRP A 334 -0.72 18.63 8.15
C TRP A 334 -1.26 18.51 9.58
N LEU A 335 -0.45 18.06 10.53
CA LEU A 335 -0.81 17.95 11.94
C LEU A 335 -1.24 19.30 12.50
N VAL A 336 -0.37 20.31 12.36
CA VAL A 336 -0.62 21.66 12.91
C VAL A 336 -1.83 22.30 12.23
N LEU A 337 -1.88 22.27 10.90
CA LEU A 337 -2.97 22.85 10.13
C LEU A 337 -4.31 22.23 10.50
N SER A 338 -4.40 20.89 10.48
CA SER A 338 -5.62 20.16 10.78
C SER A 338 -6.07 20.40 12.22
N PHE A 339 -5.15 20.39 13.16
CA PHE A 339 -5.45 20.61 14.58
C PHE A 339 -5.94 22.03 14.85
N VAL A 340 -5.22 23.05 14.33
CA VAL A 340 -5.61 24.46 14.51
C VAL A 340 -6.96 24.77 13.88
N VAL A 341 -7.19 24.28 12.66
CA VAL A 341 -8.47 24.46 11.98
C VAL A 341 -9.58 23.71 12.74
N ALA A 342 -9.32 22.48 13.18
CA ALA A 342 -10.28 21.70 13.97
C ALA A 342 -10.69 22.47 15.22
N LEU A 343 -9.74 23.03 16.00
CA LEU A 343 -10.04 23.81 17.21
C LEU A 343 -10.91 25.04 16.94
N ARG A 344 -10.69 25.73 15.82
CA ARG A 344 -11.45 26.93 15.46
C ARG A 344 -12.89 26.64 15.04
N ILE A 345 -13.11 25.50 14.36
CA ILE A 345 -14.44 25.14 13.83
C ILE A 345 -15.22 24.18 14.73
N PHE A 346 -14.58 23.67 15.80
CA PHE A 346 -15.17 22.65 16.68
C PHE A 346 -16.43 23.16 17.37
N ARG A 347 -17.51 22.42 17.23
CA ARG A 347 -18.77 22.71 17.92
C ARG A 347 -18.97 21.71 19.06
N TRP A 348 -19.06 22.25 20.28
CA TRP A 348 -19.32 21.48 21.51
C TRP A 348 -20.80 21.10 21.72
N ARG A 349 -21.64 21.42 20.76
CA ARG A 349 -23.11 21.22 20.88
C ARG A 349 -23.58 20.07 20.00
#